data_a1661375e8f20a44f82482d24abec8ab
#
_entry.id   a1661375e8f20a44f82482d24abec8ab
#
_cell.length_a   1.000
_cell.length_b   1.000
_cell.length_c   1.000
_cell.angle_alpha   90.00
_cell.angle_beta   90.00
_cell.angle_gamma   90.00
#
_symmetry.space_group_name_H-M   'P 1'
#
loop_
_entity.id
_entity.type
_entity.pdbx_description
1 polymer ?
#
loop_
_entity_poly.entity_id
_entity_poly.type
_entity_poly.pdbx_seq_one_letter_code
_entity_poly.pdbx_strand_id
1 'polypeptide(L)'
;MASTFQRDKVQLVFGAMDVDGDGVLRESDFDALAGRWASVRAAGDEERLTAIMRGWWGTLAERSRDPESVTLDDVLTVVDLLVRAPDAVDATAEAMFEAIDEDGDGRISPSEYQRMIEAWNGSPTDTAAVFVRLDADGDGTVSRTEFIRHWREFWVGDDPAAPGSHVFGIPPAA
;
A
#
# COMPACT_ATOMS: atom_id res chain seq x y z
N MET A 1 -1.74 -15.09 14.23
CA MET A 1 -1.13 -15.81 13.08
C MET A 1 -1.94 -15.49 11.84
N ALA A 2 -1.30 -15.00 10.81
CA ALA A 2 -1.98 -14.63 9.57
C ALA A 2 -2.64 -15.85 8.91
N SER A 3 -3.89 -15.70 8.41
CA SER A 3 -4.56 -16.72 7.62
C SER A 3 -3.85 -16.91 6.27
N THR A 4 -4.22 -17.94 5.52
CA THR A 4 -3.72 -18.15 4.15
C THR A 4 -4.07 -16.95 3.28
N PHE A 5 -5.30 -16.46 3.35
CA PHE A 5 -5.73 -15.30 2.58
C PHE A 5 -4.95 -14.03 2.95
N GLN A 6 -4.72 -13.79 4.24
CA GLN A 6 -3.92 -12.65 4.69
C GLN A 6 -2.47 -12.76 4.19
N ARG A 7 -1.90 -13.96 4.24
CA ARG A 7 -0.56 -14.21 3.71
C ARG A 7 -0.49 -13.92 2.20
N ASP A 8 -1.48 -14.34 1.43
CA ASP A 8 -1.54 -14.11 -0.01
C ASP A 8 -1.61 -12.61 -0.35
N LYS A 9 -2.42 -11.83 0.39
CA LYS A 9 -2.48 -10.38 0.25
C LYS A 9 -1.13 -9.72 0.52
N VAL A 10 -0.52 -10.07 1.64
CA VAL A 10 0.78 -9.51 2.04
C VAL A 10 1.87 -9.92 1.06
N GLN A 11 1.85 -11.14 0.58
CA GLN A 11 2.81 -11.62 -0.43
C GLN A 11 2.68 -10.85 -1.75
N LEU A 12 1.47 -10.50 -2.17
CA LEU A 12 1.24 -9.67 -3.35
C LEU A 12 1.94 -8.30 -3.22
N VAL A 13 1.72 -7.63 -2.10
CA VAL A 13 2.32 -6.32 -1.82
C VAL A 13 3.83 -6.44 -1.63
N PHE A 14 4.29 -7.47 -0.94
CA PHE A 14 5.72 -7.75 -0.78
C PHE A 14 6.42 -7.87 -2.14
N GLY A 15 5.84 -8.63 -3.07
CA GLY A 15 6.40 -8.78 -4.42
C GLY A 15 6.46 -7.47 -5.22
N ALA A 16 5.51 -6.55 -4.98
CA ALA A 16 5.54 -5.23 -5.59
C ALA A 16 6.59 -4.31 -4.94
N MET A 17 6.79 -4.44 -3.62
CA MET A 17 7.81 -3.68 -2.88
C MET A 17 9.24 -4.18 -3.15
N ASP A 18 9.42 -5.47 -3.41
CA ASP A 18 10.69 -6.09 -3.78
C ASP A 18 11.01 -5.76 -5.24
N VAL A 19 11.53 -4.56 -5.47
CA VAL A 19 11.71 -4.00 -6.83
C VAL A 19 12.78 -4.74 -7.61
N ASP A 20 13.83 -5.21 -6.96
CA ASP A 20 14.91 -5.95 -7.60
C ASP A 20 14.69 -7.48 -7.64
N GLY A 21 13.64 -7.97 -6.97
CA GLY A 21 13.23 -9.38 -7.01
C GLY A 21 14.16 -10.34 -6.29
N ASP A 22 14.93 -9.87 -5.30
CA ASP A 22 15.89 -10.70 -4.59
C ASP A 22 15.30 -11.47 -3.38
N GLY A 23 14.01 -11.25 -3.09
CA GLY A 23 13.26 -11.94 -2.04
C GLY A 23 13.37 -11.32 -0.66
N VAL A 24 13.98 -10.16 -0.53
CA VAL A 24 14.03 -9.36 0.69
C VAL A 24 13.81 -7.88 0.40
N LEU A 25 13.23 -7.16 1.35
CA LEU A 25 13.06 -5.72 1.23
C LEU A 25 14.25 -5.00 1.86
N ARG A 26 14.70 -3.94 1.18
CA ARG A 26 15.71 -3.00 1.65
C ARG A 26 15.25 -1.56 1.45
N GLU A 27 15.93 -0.63 2.09
CA GLU A 27 15.66 0.81 1.90
C GLU A 27 15.69 1.20 0.42
N SER A 28 16.60 0.61 -0.36
CA SER A 28 16.72 0.87 -1.81
C SER A 28 15.47 0.51 -2.61
N ASP A 29 14.71 -0.50 -2.20
CA ASP A 29 13.44 -0.85 -2.84
C ASP A 29 12.41 0.27 -2.64
N PHE A 30 12.34 0.82 -1.45
CA PHE A 30 11.43 1.93 -1.12
C PHE A 30 11.83 3.22 -1.82
N ASP A 31 13.12 3.50 -1.97
CA ASP A 31 13.62 4.62 -2.77
C ASP A 31 13.26 4.44 -4.25
N ALA A 32 13.37 3.22 -4.78
CA ALA A 32 12.99 2.91 -6.16
C ALA A 32 11.47 3.05 -6.38
N LEU A 33 10.64 2.63 -5.43
CA LEU A 33 9.19 2.83 -5.47
C LEU A 33 8.83 4.31 -5.49
N ALA A 34 9.44 5.11 -4.62
CA ALA A 34 9.23 6.56 -4.57
C ALA A 34 9.62 7.22 -5.90
N GLY A 35 10.74 6.82 -6.49
CA GLY A 35 11.18 7.32 -7.80
C GLY A 35 10.24 6.95 -8.94
N ARG A 36 9.75 5.72 -8.99
CA ARG A 36 8.74 5.30 -9.97
C ARG A 36 7.45 6.10 -9.83
N TRP A 37 6.97 6.26 -8.60
CA TRP A 37 5.75 7.01 -8.35
C TRP A 37 5.90 8.48 -8.74
N ALA A 38 7.01 9.11 -8.35
CA ALA A 38 7.31 10.48 -8.75
C ALA A 38 7.36 10.66 -10.26
N SER A 39 7.81 9.65 -11.02
CA SER A 39 7.90 9.73 -12.47
C SER A 39 6.56 9.81 -13.20
N VAL A 40 5.47 9.32 -12.58
CA VAL A 40 4.10 9.33 -13.13
C VAL A 40 3.25 10.48 -12.58
N ARG A 41 3.82 11.33 -11.72
CA ARG A 41 3.17 12.46 -11.07
C ARG A 41 3.71 13.80 -11.59
N ALA A 42 3.09 14.90 -11.14
CA ALA A 42 3.59 16.24 -11.40
C ALA A 42 4.96 16.46 -10.72
N ALA A 43 5.82 17.22 -11.35
CA ALA A 43 7.17 17.49 -10.85
C ALA A 43 7.16 18.18 -9.47
N GLY A 44 8.14 17.81 -8.62
CA GLY A 44 8.37 18.46 -7.33
C GLY A 44 7.95 17.66 -6.09
N ASP A 45 7.43 16.44 -6.28
CA ASP A 45 6.84 15.62 -5.22
C ASP A 45 7.75 14.45 -4.76
N GLU A 46 8.89 14.25 -5.43
CA GLU A 46 9.77 13.11 -5.19
C GLU A 46 10.31 13.06 -3.76
N GLU A 47 10.72 14.20 -3.22
CA GLU A 47 11.26 14.30 -1.85
C GLU A 47 10.21 13.88 -0.81
N ARG A 48 8.97 14.34 -0.99
CA ARG A 48 7.85 13.96 -0.11
C ARG A 48 7.52 12.47 -0.20
N LEU A 49 7.46 11.92 -1.41
CA LEU A 49 7.21 10.48 -1.61
C LEU A 49 8.34 9.63 -1.04
N THR A 50 9.59 10.03 -1.22
CA THR A 50 10.75 9.38 -0.65
C THR A 50 10.66 9.36 0.88
N ALA A 51 10.29 10.48 1.50
CA ALA A 51 10.14 10.56 2.96
C ALA A 51 9.03 9.60 3.46
N ILE A 52 7.90 9.51 2.76
CA ILE A 52 6.79 8.60 3.11
C ILE A 52 7.23 7.14 2.95
N MET A 53 7.87 6.78 1.86
CA MET A 53 8.35 5.42 1.61
C MET A 53 9.43 5.00 2.61
N ARG A 54 10.35 5.87 2.95
CA ARG A 54 11.36 5.62 3.99
C ARG A 54 10.75 5.50 5.38
N GLY A 55 9.67 6.21 5.66
CA GLY A 55 8.89 6.04 6.88
C GLY A 55 8.30 4.62 6.99
N TRP A 56 7.80 4.10 5.89
CA TRP A 56 7.33 2.71 5.80
C TRP A 56 8.46 1.71 6.01
N TRP A 57 9.57 1.91 5.31
CA TRP A 57 10.76 1.11 5.51
C TRP A 57 11.18 1.07 6.98
N GLY A 58 11.28 2.23 7.62
CA GLY A 58 11.65 2.34 9.04
C GLY A 58 10.72 1.54 9.95
N THR A 59 9.42 1.55 9.71
CA THR A 59 8.44 0.79 10.48
C THR A 59 8.65 -0.73 10.35
N LEU A 60 8.99 -1.21 9.17
CA LEU A 60 9.27 -2.63 8.92
C LEU A 60 10.63 -3.03 9.51
N ALA A 61 11.67 -2.25 9.23
CA ALA A 61 13.04 -2.51 9.64
C ALA A 61 13.19 -2.55 11.17
N GLU A 62 12.55 -1.61 11.88
CA GLU A 62 12.61 -1.53 13.34
C GLU A 62 12.09 -2.80 14.03
N ARG A 63 11.21 -3.55 13.37
CA ARG A 63 10.55 -4.73 13.92
C ARG A 63 10.98 -6.03 13.29
N SER A 64 11.90 -5.99 12.32
CA SER A 64 12.47 -7.17 11.70
C SER A 64 13.63 -7.74 12.52
N ARG A 65 14.01 -8.98 12.20
CA ARG A 65 15.18 -9.62 12.82
C ARG A 65 16.48 -8.98 12.36
N ASP A 66 16.50 -8.51 11.13
CA ASP A 66 17.63 -7.81 10.52
C ASP A 66 17.11 -6.47 9.99
N PRO A 67 17.53 -5.33 10.58
CA PRO A 67 17.04 -4.01 10.16
C PRO A 67 17.50 -3.58 8.76
N GLU A 68 18.42 -4.30 8.14
CA GLU A 68 18.88 -4.02 6.78
C GLU A 68 18.27 -4.94 5.72
N SER A 69 17.50 -5.97 6.16
CA SER A 69 16.97 -7.00 5.27
C SER A 69 15.67 -7.57 5.84
N VAL A 70 14.54 -7.14 5.31
CA VAL A 70 13.20 -7.53 5.78
C VAL A 70 12.63 -8.63 4.89
N THR A 71 12.32 -9.78 5.47
CA THR A 71 11.72 -10.91 4.78
C THR A 71 10.19 -10.84 4.81
N LEU A 72 9.52 -11.66 3.98
CA LEU A 72 8.06 -11.81 4.02
C LEU A 72 7.57 -12.22 5.42
N ASP A 73 8.27 -13.12 6.10
CA ASP A 73 7.91 -13.56 7.46
C ASP A 73 8.04 -12.42 8.48
N ASP A 74 9.00 -11.53 8.31
CA ASP A 74 9.12 -10.31 9.14
C ASP A 74 7.93 -9.38 8.90
N VAL A 75 7.53 -9.16 7.65
CA VAL A 75 6.34 -8.35 7.32
C VAL A 75 5.08 -8.97 7.93
N LEU A 76 4.89 -10.28 7.83
CA LEU A 76 3.75 -10.98 8.43
C LEU A 76 3.75 -10.84 9.96
N THR A 77 4.91 -10.85 10.59
CA THR A 77 5.04 -10.59 12.03
C THR A 77 4.59 -9.15 12.38
N VAL A 78 4.99 -8.18 11.57
CA VAL A 78 4.52 -6.78 11.74
C VAL A 78 3.00 -6.70 11.59
N VAL A 79 2.43 -7.36 10.58
CA VAL A 79 0.98 -7.41 10.36
C VAL A 79 0.24 -8.01 11.58
N ASP A 80 0.74 -9.09 12.16
CA ASP A 80 0.16 -9.68 13.38
C ASP A 80 0.19 -8.70 14.57
N LEU A 81 1.20 -7.83 14.64
CA LEU A 81 1.29 -6.77 15.65
C LEU A 81 0.30 -5.63 15.38
N LEU A 82 0.08 -5.28 14.11
CA LEU A 82 -0.86 -4.21 13.72
C LEU A 82 -2.30 -4.50 14.15
N VAL A 83 -2.71 -5.75 14.20
CA VAL A 83 -4.03 -6.15 14.74
C VAL A 83 -4.26 -5.62 16.16
N ARG A 84 -3.17 -5.45 16.93
CA ARG A 84 -3.19 -4.98 18.32
C ARG A 84 -2.94 -3.47 18.45
N ALA A 85 -2.68 -2.78 17.34
CA ALA A 85 -2.32 -1.37 17.31
C ALA A 85 -3.09 -0.63 16.19
N PRO A 86 -4.43 -0.51 16.30
CA PRO A 86 -5.25 0.10 15.25
C PRO A 86 -4.83 1.53 14.90
N ASP A 87 -4.38 2.31 15.89
CA ASP A 87 -3.91 3.68 15.66
C ASP A 87 -2.67 3.73 14.75
N ALA A 88 -1.81 2.72 14.81
CA ALA A 88 -0.65 2.60 13.93
C ALA A 88 -1.08 2.29 12.47
N VAL A 89 -2.10 1.46 12.30
CA VAL A 89 -2.70 1.20 10.97
C VAL A 89 -3.26 2.49 10.38
N ASP A 90 -4.00 3.24 11.16
CA ASP A 90 -4.60 4.52 10.73
C ASP A 90 -3.54 5.55 10.36
N ALA A 91 -2.46 5.65 11.13
CA ALA A 91 -1.36 6.56 10.83
C ALA A 91 -0.70 6.24 9.49
N THR A 92 -0.52 4.96 9.15
CA THR A 92 -0.01 4.55 7.84
C THR A 92 -1.02 4.81 6.72
N ALA A 93 -2.32 4.63 6.98
CA ALA A 93 -3.39 4.96 6.04
C ALA A 93 -3.41 6.45 5.69
N GLU A 94 -3.29 7.31 6.70
CA GLU A 94 -3.24 8.77 6.53
C GLU A 94 -2.05 9.19 5.66
N ALA A 95 -0.86 8.65 5.93
CA ALA A 95 0.34 8.95 5.16
C ALA A 95 0.19 8.52 3.69
N MET A 96 -0.37 7.33 3.44
CA MET A 96 -0.62 6.84 2.09
C MET A 96 -1.71 7.65 1.39
N PHE A 97 -2.78 8.02 2.08
CA PHE A 97 -3.82 8.87 1.51
C PHE A 97 -3.24 10.20 1.02
N GLU A 98 -2.45 10.86 1.84
CA GLU A 98 -1.79 12.12 1.46
C GLU A 98 -0.81 11.94 0.29
N ALA A 99 -0.18 10.78 0.18
CA ALA A 99 0.68 10.47 -0.96
C ALA A 99 -0.12 10.26 -2.25
N ILE A 100 -1.27 9.60 -2.19
CA ILE A 100 -2.12 9.31 -3.35
C ILE A 100 -2.87 10.56 -3.82
N ASP A 101 -3.38 11.37 -2.90
CA ASP A 101 -4.06 12.65 -3.15
C ASP A 101 -3.03 13.68 -3.62
N GLU A 102 -2.82 13.76 -4.93
CA GLU A 102 -1.77 14.61 -5.54
C GLU A 102 -2.12 16.08 -5.52
N ASP A 103 -3.37 16.41 -5.73
CA ASP A 103 -3.84 17.80 -5.84
C ASP A 103 -4.28 18.39 -4.48
N GLY A 104 -4.32 17.57 -3.44
CA GLY A 104 -4.64 18.00 -2.09
C GLY A 104 -6.12 18.36 -1.88
N ASP A 105 -7.01 17.84 -2.71
CA ASP A 105 -8.45 18.13 -2.62
C ASP A 105 -9.17 17.34 -1.51
N GLY A 106 -8.45 16.43 -0.82
CA GLY A 106 -8.98 15.60 0.25
C GLY A 106 -9.72 14.36 -0.25
N ARG A 107 -9.53 13.98 -1.51
CA ARG A 107 -10.16 12.84 -2.16
C ARG A 107 -9.17 12.13 -3.06
N ILE A 108 -9.40 10.85 -3.33
CA ILE A 108 -8.64 10.09 -4.31
C ILE A 108 -9.51 9.94 -5.56
N SER A 109 -9.06 10.50 -6.67
CA SER A 109 -9.69 10.32 -7.97
C SER A 109 -9.30 8.97 -8.60
N PRO A 110 -10.05 8.48 -9.62
CA PRO A 110 -9.67 7.27 -10.35
C PRO A 110 -8.27 7.33 -10.95
N SER A 111 -7.85 8.50 -11.45
CA SER A 111 -6.53 8.67 -12.07
C SER A 111 -5.39 8.69 -11.05
N GLU A 112 -5.59 9.28 -9.88
CA GLU A 112 -4.62 9.23 -8.78
C GLU A 112 -4.42 7.82 -8.26
N TYR A 113 -5.50 7.08 -8.07
CA TYR A 113 -5.44 5.68 -7.69
C TYR A 113 -4.72 4.84 -8.74
N GLN A 114 -5.04 5.02 -10.02
CA GLN A 114 -4.38 4.31 -11.11
C GLN A 114 -2.87 4.57 -11.13
N ARG A 115 -2.44 5.81 -10.97
CA ARG A 115 -1.01 6.15 -10.92
C ARG A 115 -0.30 5.47 -9.77
N MET A 116 -0.93 5.40 -8.60
CA MET A 116 -0.38 4.68 -7.45
C MET A 116 -0.18 3.18 -7.77
N ILE A 117 -1.19 2.52 -8.33
CA ILE A 117 -1.11 1.10 -8.67
C ILE A 117 -0.08 0.84 -9.77
N GLU A 118 -0.01 1.68 -10.79
CA GLU A 118 1.00 1.55 -11.86
C GLU A 118 2.42 1.77 -11.34
N ALA A 119 2.62 2.70 -10.43
CA ALA A 119 3.91 2.90 -9.77
C ALA A 119 4.28 1.70 -8.91
N TRP A 120 3.32 1.13 -8.20
CA TRP A 120 3.51 -0.05 -7.36
C TRP A 120 3.87 -1.28 -8.17
N ASN A 121 3.12 -1.54 -9.23
CA ASN A 121 3.33 -2.70 -10.10
C ASN A 121 4.48 -2.52 -11.10
N GLY A 122 4.87 -1.29 -11.40
CA GLY A 122 5.87 -0.96 -12.40
C GLY A 122 5.39 -1.15 -13.85
N SER A 123 4.09 -1.25 -14.08
CA SER A 123 3.49 -1.45 -15.42
C SER A 123 2.08 -0.85 -15.49
N PRO A 124 1.59 -0.51 -16.70
CA PRO A 124 0.21 -0.07 -16.89
C PRO A 124 -0.78 -1.10 -16.37
N THR A 125 -1.77 -0.64 -15.59
CA THR A 125 -2.74 -1.51 -14.92
C THR A 125 -4.15 -0.92 -15.04
N ASP A 126 -5.13 -1.72 -15.45
CA ASP A 126 -6.53 -1.31 -15.42
C ASP A 126 -7.07 -1.43 -13.99
N THR A 127 -7.42 -0.29 -13.40
CA THR A 127 -7.90 -0.19 -12.02
C THR A 127 -9.40 0.12 -11.93
N ALA A 128 -10.10 0.28 -13.06
CA ALA A 128 -11.48 0.75 -13.07
C ALA A 128 -12.44 -0.12 -12.24
N ALA A 129 -12.37 -1.45 -12.40
CA ALA A 129 -13.23 -2.38 -11.67
C ALA A 129 -12.95 -2.37 -10.15
N VAL A 130 -11.70 -2.24 -9.76
CA VAL A 130 -11.31 -2.17 -8.34
C VAL A 130 -11.74 -0.83 -7.75
N PHE A 131 -11.52 0.27 -8.47
CA PHE A 131 -11.89 1.60 -7.99
C PHE A 131 -13.39 1.71 -7.68
N VAL A 132 -14.25 1.17 -8.53
CA VAL A 132 -15.72 1.14 -8.29
C VAL A 132 -16.06 0.42 -6.98
N ARG A 133 -15.30 -0.58 -6.60
CA ARG A 133 -15.51 -1.29 -5.31
C ARG A 133 -15.01 -0.48 -4.12
N LEU A 134 -13.96 0.34 -4.30
CA LEU A 134 -13.41 1.19 -3.24
C LEU A 134 -14.27 2.43 -3.00
N ASP A 135 -14.90 2.95 -4.05
CA ASP A 135 -15.88 4.05 -4.00
C ASP A 135 -17.22 3.51 -3.48
N ALA A 136 -17.33 3.40 -2.15
CA ALA A 136 -18.45 2.70 -1.52
C ALA A 136 -19.77 3.47 -1.61
N ASP A 137 -19.73 4.80 -1.66
CA ASP A 137 -20.92 5.66 -1.77
C ASP A 137 -21.25 6.04 -3.22
N GLY A 138 -20.41 5.69 -4.18
CA GLY A 138 -20.64 5.90 -5.60
C GLY A 138 -20.53 7.37 -6.04
N ASP A 139 -19.78 8.20 -5.31
CA ASP A 139 -19.62 9.62 -5.65
C ASP A 139 -18.52 9.90 -6.70
N GLY A 140 -17.82 8.86 -7.14
CA GLY A 140 -16.76 8.93 -8.15
C GLY A 140 -15.37 9.17 -7.58
N THR A 141 -15.23 9.22 -6.25
CA THR A 141 -13.96 9.40 -5.55
C THR A 141 -13.87 8.48 -4.34
N VAL A 142 -12.67 8.29 -3.80
CA VAL A 142 -12.46 7.61 -2.52
C VAL A 142 -12.11 8.66 -1.47
N SER A 143 -12.98 8.83 -0.49
CA SER A 143 -12.78 9.75 0.62
C SER A 143 -11.71 9.22 1.59
N ARG A 144 -11.17 10.11 2.42
CA ARG A 144 -10.23 9.74 3.48
C ARG A 144 -10.81 8.65 4.40
N THR A 145 -12.07 8.78 4.80
CA THR A 145 -12.76 7.81 5.66
C THR A 145 -12.89 6.43 4.99
N GLU A 146 -13.26 6.40 3.71
CA GLU A 146 -13.32 5.16 2.94
C GLU A 146 -11.94 4.52 2.81
N PHE A 147 -10.92 5.32 2.48
CA PHE A 147 -9.56 4.82 2.33
C PHE A 147 -9.00 4.22 3.62
N ILE A 148 -9.17 4.87 4.76
CA ILE A 148 -8.73 4.35 6.06
C ILE A 148 -9.42 3.01 6.36
N ARG A 149 -10.73 2.89 6.10
CA ARG A 149 -11.45 1.64 6.25
C ARG A 149 -10.87 0.55 5.34
N HIS A 150 -10.64 0.84 4.06
CA HIS A 150 -10.07 -0.11 3.11
C HIS A 150 -8.65 -0.52 3.48
N TRP A 151 -7.86 0.39 4.00
CA TRP A 151 -6.51 0.11 4.47
C TRP A 151 -6.52 -0.88 5.64
N ARG A 152 -7.44 -0.70 6.59
CA ARG A 152 -7.66 -1.65 7.69
C ARG A 152 -8.11 -3.01 7.18
N GLU A 153 -9.07 -3.04 6.26
CA GLU A 153 -9.55 -4.29 5.64
C GLU A 153 -8.41 -5.07 4.97
N PHE A 154 -7.47 -4.36 4.36
CA PHE A 154 -6.30 -5.00 3.75
C PHE A 154 -5.34 -5.56 4.80
N TRP A 155 -4.84 -4.73 5.70
CA TRP A 155 -3.74 -5.08 6.58
C TRP A 155 -4.15 -5.96 7.76
N VAL A 156 -5.36 -5.79 8.30
CA VAL A 156 -5.83 -6.52 9.49
C VAL A 156 -7.11 -7.32 9.26
N GLY A 157 -7.76 -7.16 8.12
CA GLY A 157 -8.96 -7.91 7.74
C GLY A 157 -8.63 -9.25 7.10
N ASP A 158 -9.58 -10.17 7.17
CA ASP A 158 -9.47 -11.54 6.62
C ASP A 158 -10.67 -11.92 5.75
N ASP A 159 -11.41 -10.93 5.25
CA ASP A 159 -12.57 -11.14 4.40
C ASP A 159 -12.21 -10.89 2.93
N PRO A 160 -12.20 -11.95 2.08
CA PRO A 160 -11.93 -11.77 0.65
C PRO A 160 -13.00 -10.97 -0.11
N ALA A 161 -14.19 -10.83 0.46
CA ALA A 161 -15.26 -10.03 -0.11
C ALA A 161 -15.19 -8.53 0.24
N ALA A 162 -14.38 -8.17 1.25
CA ALA A 162 -14.23 -6.78 1.64
C ALA A 162 -13.56 -5.96 0.52
N PRO A 163 -14.09 -4.77 0.17
CA PRO A 163 -13.51 -3.93 -0.88
C PRO A 163 -12.03 -3.62 -0.65
N GLY A 164 -11.63 -3.33 0.58
CA GLY A 164 -10.26 -3.00 0.94
C GLY A 164 -9.26 -4.14 0.75
N SER A 165 -9.72 -5.39 0.70
CA SER A 165 -8.85 -6.52 0.36
C SER A 165 -8.23 -6.39 -1.04
N HIS A 166 -8.73 -5.47 -1.86
CA HIS A 166 -8.27 -5.19 -3.21
C HIS A 166 -7.57 -3.83 -3.36
N VAL A 167 -7.28 -3.13 -2.27
CA VAL A 167 -6.75 -1.75 -2.30
C VAL A 167 -5.42 -1.60 -3.05
N PHE A 168 -4.63 -2.64 -3.16
CA PHE A 168 -3.40 -2.69 -3.96
C PHE A 168 -3.61 -3.29 -5.37
N GLY A 169 -4.82 -3.38 -5.84
CA GLY A 169 -5.17 -3.96 -7.13
C GLY A 169 -5.89 -5.31 -6.99
N ILE A 170 -5.97 -6.06 -8.09
CA ILE A 170 -6.67 -7.33 -8.13
C ILE A 170 -5.87 -8.38 -7.34
N PRO A 171 -6.47 -9.06 -6.35
CA PRO A 171 -5.79 -10.16 -5.68
C PRO A 171 -5.54 -11.30 -6.68
N PRO A 172 -4.52 -12.15 -6.44
CA PRO A 172 -4.33 -13.34 -7.23
C PRO A 172 -5.63 -14.17 -7.23
N ALA A 173 -5.98 -14.69 -8.38
CA ALA A 173 -7.13 -15.59 -8.50
C ALA A 173 -6.92 -16.77 -7.54
N ALA A 174 -7.90 -17.00 -6.70
CA ALA A 174 -7.87 -18.11 -5.77
C ALA A 174 -7.92 -19.44 -6.52
#